data_9eb4fc3242e9e0df363377068adb0a9d
#
_entry.id   9eb4fc3242e9e0df363377068adb0a9d
#
_cell.length_a   1.000
_cell.length_b   1.000
_cell.length_c   1.000
_cell.angle_alpha   90.00
_cell.angle_beta   90.00
_cell.angle_gamma   90.00
#
_symmetry.space_group_name_H-M   'P 1'
#
loop_
_entity.id
_entity.type
_entity.pdbx_description
1 polymer ?
#
loop_
_entity_poly.entity_id
_entity_poly.type
_entity_poly.pdbx_seq_one_letter_code
_entity_poly.pdbx_strand_id
1 'polypeptide(L)'
;MAEPSPAVAAAIEGELRLLDPVVRASAELFASLLHPEFREIGTSGRLWTREAIIASLTADDAPRPGPLTASRMRGAQLGPDLVHLTFDTESRGTHSHRSSLWRLTPEGWRLYFHQGTPFDDDAFGDPFADPLAEA
;
A
#
# COMPACT_ATOMS: atom_id res chain seq x y z
N MET A 1 8.72 -24.13 5.98
CA MET A 1 8.08 -22.81 5.90
C MET A 1 7.30 -22.72 4.58
N ALA A 2 6.05 -22.35 4.69
CA ALA A 2 5.21 -22.26 3.50
C ALA A 2 5.51 -20.99 2.72
N GLU A 3 5.57 -21.11 1.40
CA GLU A 3 5.65 -19.95 0.53
C GLU A 3 4.30 -19.23 0.52
N PRO A 4 4.29 -17.91 0.27
CA PRO A 4 3.01 -17.21 0.13
C PRO A 4 2.18 -17.81 -1.00
N SER A 5 0.86 -17.78 -0.87
CA SER A 5 -0.01 -18.23 -1.94
C SER A 5 0.23 -17.40 -3.20
N PRO A 6 -0.11 -17.94 -4.39
CA PRO A 6 0.02 -17.15 -5.62
C PRO A 6 -0.74 -15.83 -5.56
N ALA A 7 -1.88 -15.79 -4.88
CA ALA A 7 -2.64 -14.57 -4.70
C ALA A 7 -1.87 -13.54 -3.85
N VAL A 8 -1.31 -13.98 -2.73
CA VAL A 8 -0.50 -13.11 -1.87
C VAL A 8 0.73 -12.60 -2.63
N ALA A 9 1.41 -13.50 -3.36
CA ALA A 9 2.59 -13.10 -4.14
C ALA A 9 2.23 -12.05 -5.20
N ALA A 10 1.09 -12.20 -5.87
CA ALA A 10 0.63 -11.24 -6.87
C ALA A 10 0.32 -9.88 -6.23
N ALA A 11 -0.32 -9.89 -5.06
CA ALA A 11 -0.63 -8.65 -4.35
C ALA A 11 0.65 -7.94 -3.89
N ILE A 12 1.62 -8.66 -3.37
CA ILE A 12 2.92 -8.09 -2.98
C ILE A 12 3.61 -7.46 -4.18
N GLU A 13 3.64 -8.16 -5.32
CA GLU A 13 4.23 -7.62 -6.54
C GLU A 13 3.52 -6.32 -6.95
N GLY A 14 2.19 -6.29 -6.92
CA GLY A 14 1.43 -5.09 -7.25
C GLY A 14 1.75 -3.94 -6.32
N GLU A 15 1.83 -4.21 -5.02
CA GLU A 15 2.15 -3.19 -4.02
C GLU A 15 3.54 -2.60 -4.27
N LEU A 16 4.53 -3.44 -4.55
CA LEU A 16 5.89 -2.96 -4.83
C LEU A 16 5.95 -2.15 -6.13
N ARG A 17 5.16 -2.50 -7.12
CA ARG A 17 5.06 -1.72 -8.36
C ARG A 17 4.47 -0.35 -8.12
N LEU A 18 3.50 -0.23 -7.22
CA LEU A 18 2.94 1.08 -6.86
C LEU A 18 3.95 2.00 -6.19
N LEU A 19 5.00 1.45 -5.59
CA LEU A 19 6.07 2.23 -4.97
C LEU A 19 7.19 2.58 -5.97
N ASP A 20 7.18 1.99 -7.15
CA ASP A 20 8.20 2.23 -8.17
C ASP A 20 8.03 3.64 -8.75
N PRO A 21 9.08 4.48 -8.74
CA PRO A 21 8.99 5.83 -9.31
C PRO A 21 8.54 5.87 -10.78
N VAL A 22 8.91 4.87 -11.57
CA VAL A 22 8.50 4.80 -12.99
C VAL A 22 6.98 4.65 -13.10
N VAL A 23 6.40 3.78 -12.26
CA VAL A 23 4.96 3.57 -12.24
C VAL A 23 4.26 4.84 -11.75
N ARG A 24 4.78 5.45 -10.68
CA ARG A 24 4.17 6.65 -10.11
C ARG A 24 4.24 7.86 -11.05
N ALA A 25 5.17 7.87 -11.97
CA ALA A 25 5.29 8.95 -12.96
C ALA A 25 4.36 8.75 -14.16
N SER A 26 3.69 7.61 -14.26
CA SER A 26 2.79 7.29 -15.37
C SER A 26 1.36 7.13 -14.87
N ALA A 27 0.47 8.04 -15.28
CA ALA A 27 -0.95 7.93 -14.92
C ALA A 27 -1.53 6.61 -15.38
N GLU A 28 -1.17 6.18 -16.59
CA GLU A 28 -1.70 4.94 -17.15
C GLU A 28 -1.24 3.71 -16.38
N LEU A 29 0.06 3.61 -16.09
CA LEU A 29 0.59 2.48 -15.34
C LEU A 29 0.03 2.44 -13.91
N PHE A 30 -0.01 3.60 -13.26
CA PHE A 30 -0.54 3.69 -11.90
C PHE A 30 -2.02 3.30 -11.88
N ALA A 31 -2.83 3.87 -12.78
CA ALA A 31 -4.26 3.59 -12.86
C ALA A 31 -4.55 2.11 -13.12
N SER A 32 -3.67 1.44 -13.89
CA SER A 32 -3.87 0.03 -14.22
C SER A 32 -3.78 -0.90 -13.02
N LEU A 33 -3.20 -0.43 -11.91
CA LEU A 33 -3.08 -1.22 -10.68
C LEU A 33 -4.22 -0.95 -9.70
N LEU A 34 -5.05 0.06 -9.97
CA LEU A 34 -6.14 0.45 -9.08
C LEU A 34 -7.48 -0.11 -9.53
N HIS A 35 -8.22 -0.66 -8.58
CA HIS A 35 -9.60 -1.07 -8.80
C HIS A 35 -10.45 0.14 -9.21
N PRO A 36 -11.48 -0.02 -10.06
CA PRO A 36 -12.35 1.11 -10.43
C PRO A 36 -12.98 1.83 -9.23
N GLU A 37 -13.19 1.12 -8.12
CA GLU A 37 -13.77 1.69 -6.90
C GLU A 37 -12.73 2.00 -5.84
N PHE A 38 -11.46 2.11 -6.22
CA PHE A 38 -10.38 2.36 -5.29
C PHE A 38 -10.61 3.60 -4.44
N ARG A 39 -10.29 3.49 -3.15
CA ARG A 39 -10.29 4.58 -2.20
C ARG A 39 -9.07 4.44 -1.30
N GLU A 40 -8.56 5.58 -0.83
CA GLU A 40 -7.41 5.60 0.06
C GLU A 40 -7.62 6.60 1.18
N ILE A 41 -7.18 6.24 2.38
CA ILE A 41 -7.02 7.19 3.47
C ILE A 41 -5.52 7.41 3.63
N GLY A 42 -5.07 8.61 3.29
CA GLY A 42 -3.65 8.95 3.37
C GLY A 42 -3.20 9.18 4.81
N THR A 43 -1.89 9.31 4.99
CA THR A 43 -1.29 9.48 6.33
C THR A 43 -1.75 10.76 7.03
N SER A 44 -2.24 11.75 6.28
CA SER A 44 -2.80 12.99 6.85
C SER A 44 -4.26 12.82 7.30
N GLY A 45 -4.87 11.66 7.03
CA GLY A 45 -6.28 11.43 7.27
C GLY A 45 -7.18 11.82 6.10
N ARG A 46 -6.61 12.34 5.03
CA ARG A 46 -7.39 12.73 3.85
C ARG A 46 -7.91 11.50 3.10
N LEU A 47 -9.18 11.56 2.73
CA LEU A 47 -9.80 10.52 1.90
C LEU A 47 -9.59 10.87 0.42
N TRP A 48 -9.07 9.90 -0.33
CA TRP A 48 -8.81 10.04 -1.75
C TRP A 48 -9.68 9.10 -2.54
N THR A 49 -10.25 9.59 -3.64
CA THR A 49 -10.87 8.74 -4.66
C THR A 49 -9.81 8.31 -5.67
N ARG A 50 -10.16 7.35 -6.52
CA ARG A 50 -9.29 6.90 -7.60
C ARG A 50 -8.89 8.08 -8.50
N GLU A 51 -9.86 8.87 -8.93
CA GLU A 51 -9.62 10.00 -9.82
C GLU A 51 -8.72 11.05 -9.17
N ALA A 52 -8.96 11.35 -7.90
CA ALA A 52 -8.18 12.35 -7.18
C ALA A 52 -6.73 11.92 -6.99
N ILE A 53 -6.48 10.66 -6.65
CA ILE A 53 -5.10 10.20 -6.45
C ILE A 53 -4.33 10.16 -7.77
N ILE A 54 -4.95 9.73 -8.86
CA ILE A 54 -4.31 9.72 -10.16
C ILE A 54 -3.97 11.15 -10.59
N ALA A 55 -4.91 12.08 -10.43
CA ALA A 55 -4.68 13.49 -10.77
C ALA A 55 -3.54 14.09 -9.95
N SER A 56 -3.44 13.74 -8.66
CA SER A 56 -2.40 14.28 -7.79
C SER A 56 -1.00 13.84 -8.20
N LEU A 57 -0.87 12.64 -8.73
CA LEU A 57 0.43 12.10 -9.15
C LEU A 57 0.91 12.65 -10.48
N THR A 58 -0.02 13.15 -11.30
CA THR A 58 0.28 13.59 -12.66
C THR A 58 0.17 15.12 -12.82
N ALA A 59 -0.10 15.84 -11.74
CA ALA A 59 -0.12 17.29 -11.76
C ALA A 59 1.29 17.85 -12.01
N ASP A 60 1.38 18.94 -12.76
CA ASP A 60 2.68 19.55 -13.09
C ASP A 60 3.46 19.97 -11.85
N ASP A 61 2.76 20.30 -10.76
CA ASP A 61 3.35 20.68 -9.48
C ASP A 61 3.39 19.55 -8.46
N ALA A 62 3.18 18.31 -8.91
CA ALA A 62 3.20 17.18 -7.99
C ALA A 62 4.57 17.05 -7.33
N PRO A 63 4.62 16.83 -6.00
CA PRO A 63 5.90 16.62 -5.31
C PRO A 63 6.60 15.39 -5.89
N ARG A 64 7.91 15.50 -6.06
CA ARG A 64 8.68 14.33 -6.47
C ARG A 64 8.66 13.31 -5.34
N PRO A 65 8.34 12.04 -5.63
CA PRO A 65 8.41 11.02 -4.59
C PRO A 65 9.86 10.91 -4.10
N GLY A 66 10.04 11.05 -2.80
CA GLY A 66 11.34 10.79 -2.20
C GLY A 66 11.62 9.30 -2.13
N PRO A 67 12.82 8.92 -1.73
CA PRO A 67 13.11 7.50 -1.51
C PRO A 67 12.16 6.95 -0.44
N LEU A 68 11.59 5.80 -0.73
CA LEU A 68 10.63 5.16 0.16
C LEU A 68 11.02 3.69 0.30
N THR A 69 11.19 3.25 1.54
CA THR A 69 11.56 1.89 1.86
C THR A 69 10.35 1.16 2.45
N ALA A 70 9.99 0.03 1.86
CA ALA A 70 8.95 -0.83 2.40
C ALA A 70 9.60 -1.97 3.17
N SER A 71 8.99 -2.34 4.29
CA SER A 71 9.49 -3.43 5.15
C SER A 71 8.33 -4.15 5.83
N ARG A 72 8.63 -5.31 6.41
CA ARG A 72 7.68 -6.11 7.21
C ARG A 72 6.40 -6.44 6.46
N MET A 73 6.54 -6.74 5.17
CA MET A 73 5.38 -7.06 4.33
C MET A 73 4.80 -8.43 4.70
N ARG A 74 3.51 -8.44 5.03
CA ARG A 74 2.78 -9.63 5.42
C ARG A 74 1.48 -9.67 4.66
N GLY A 75 1.11 -10.85 4.17
CA GLY A 75 -0.11 -11.01 3.41
C GLY A 75 -0.95 -12.16 3.91
N ALA A 76 -2.26 -12.01 3.81
CA ALA A 76 -3.22 -13.05 4.11
C ALA A 76 -4.25 -13.12 2.99
N GLN A 77 -4.45 -14.30 2.44
CA GLN A 77 -5.52 -14.50 1.48
C GLN A 77 -6.82 -14.74 2.24
N LEU A 78 -7.77 -13.83 2.08
CA LEU A 78 -9.04 -13.85 2.83
C LEU A 78 -10.16 -14.55 2.06
N GLY A 79 -9.91 -14.83 0.80
CA GLY A 79 -10.87 -15.51 -0.07
C GLY A 79 -10.24 -15.74 -1.44
N PRO A 80 -10.96 -16.37 -2.37
CA PRO A 80 -10.41 -16.65 -3.71
C PRO A 80 -9.98 -15.39 -4.45
N ASP A 81 -10.61 -14.25 -4.15
CA ASP A 81 -10.42 -13.00 -4.87
C ASP A 81 -10.06 -11.83 -3.95
N LEU A 82 -9.57 -12.10 -2.73
CA LEU A 82 -9.29 -11.04 -1.76
C LEU A 82 -8.02 -11.35 -0.99
N VAL A 83 -7.10 -10.38 -0.99
CA VAL A 83 -5.84 -10.45 -0.23
C VAL A 83 -5.73 -9.19 0.62
N HIS A 84 -5.31 -9.36 1.87
CA HIS A 84 -4.98 -8.26 2.76
C HIS A 84 -3.47 -8.25 2.97
N LEU A 85 -2.85 -7.10 2.71
CA LEU A 85 -1.43 -6.87 2.98
C LEU A 85 -1.27 -5.83 4.07
N THR A 86 -0.29 -6.04 4.94
CA THR A 86 0.18 -5.01 5.85
C THR A 86 1.68 -4.88 5.69
N PHE A 87 2.17 -3.65 5.81
CA PHE A 87 3.61 -3.38 5.70
C PHE A 87 3.90 -2.02 6.31
N ASP A 88 5.17 -1.73 6.47
CA ASP A 88 5.62 -0.42 6.93
C ASP A 88 6.35 0.28 5.80
N THR A 89 6.27 1.60 5.81
CA THR A 89 7.09 2.43 4.93
C THR A 89 7.87 3.44 5.74
N GLU A 90 9.03 3.81 5.22
CA GLU A 90 9.85 4.87 5.77
C GLU A 90 10.31 5.76 4.63
N SER A 91 10.16 7.06 4.82
CA SER A 91 10.63 8.07 3.88
C SER A 91 11.05 9.29 4.66
N ARG A 92 12.33 9.67 4.52
CA ARG A 92 12.88 10.87 5.17
C ARG A 92 12.62 10.90 6.68
N GLY A 93 12.74 9.74 7.32
CA GLY A 93 12.54 9.63 8.77
C GLY A 93 11.10 9.53 9.21
N THR A 94 10.15 9.58 8.30
CA THR A 94 8.73 9.41 8.61
C THR A 94 8.34 7.95 8.41
N HIS A 95 7.80 7.34 9.45
CA HIS A 95 7.35 5.95 9.44
C HIS A 95 5.84 5.87 9.37
N SER A 96 5.32 4.91 8.63
CA SER A 96 3.88 4.69 8.53
C SER A 96 3.58 3.19 8.46
N HIS A 97 2.55 2.78 9.18
CA HIS A 97 1.93 1.47 8.97
C HIS A 97 0.99 1.55 7.79
N ARG A 98 1.00 0.53 6.93
CA ARG A 98 0.17 0.51 5.73
C ARG A 98 -0.70 -0.73 5.70
N SER A 99 -1.90 -0.58 5.19
CA SER A 99 -2.86 -1.67 5.03
C SER A 99 -3.50 -1.55 3.66
N SER A 100 -3.50 -2.65 2.91
CA SER A 100 -4.02 -2.70 1.55
C SER A 100 -4.94 -3.88 1.38
N LEU A 101 -6.04 -3.68 0.64
CA LEU A 101 -6.91 -4.75 0.18
C LEU A 101 -6.78 -4.86 -1.33
N TRP A 102 -6.40 -6.04 -1.80
CA TRP A 102 -6.28 -6.35 -3.22
C TRP A 102 -7.39 -7.30 -3.64
N ARG A 103 -8.03 -7.00 -4.76
CA ARG A 103 -9.14 -7.80 -5.29
C ARG A 103 -8.78 -8.33 -6.66
N LEU A 104 -9.15 -9.59 -6.90
CA LEU A 104 -9.01 -10.19 -8.23
C LEU A 104 -10.17 -9.76 -9.11
N THR A 105 -9.84 -9.19 -10.26
CA THR A 105 -10.80 -8.77 -11.28
C THR A 105 -10.53 -9.54 -12.57
N PRO A 106 -11.38 -9.43 -13.59
CA PRO A 106 -11.09 -10.04 -14.89
C PRO A 106 -9.77 -9.58 -15.50
N GLU A 107 -9.28 -8.39 -15.14
CA GLU A 107 -8.01 -7.84 -15.63
C GLU A 107 -6.84 -8.15 -14.70
N GLY A 108 -7.05 -8.90 -13.63
CA GLY A 108 -6.03 -9.27 -12.65
C GLY A 108 -6.23 -8.64 -11.29
N TRP A 109 -5.23 -8.75 -10.45
CA TRP A 109 -5.30 -8.20 -9.10
C TRP A 109 -5.20 -6.68 -9.13
N ARG A 110 -6.13 -6.00 -8.43
CA ARG A 110 -6.22 -4.54 -8.38
C ARG A 110 -6.33 -4.08 -6.95
N LEU A 111 -5.66 -2.98 -6.63
CA LEU A 111 -5.75 -2.39 -5.29
C LEU A 111 -7.11 -1.76 -5.09
N TYR A 112 -7.85 -2.26 -4.10
CA TYR A 112 -9.20 -1.82 -3.80
C TYR A 112 -9.25 -0.74 -2.73
N PHE A 113 -8.42 -0.88 -1.69
CA PHE A 113 -8.37 0.06 -0.58
C PHE A 113 -6.97 0.11 0.01
N HIS A 114 -6.56 1.30 0.43
CA HIS A 114 -5.26 1.50 1.08
C HIS A 114 -5.41 2.53 2.20
N GLN A 115 -4.71 2.30 3.31
CA GLN A 115 -4.65 3.25 4.40
C GLN A 115 -3.25 3.28 4.98
N GLY A 116 -2.77 4.51 5.26
CA GLY A 116 -1.51 4.72 5.94
C GLY A 116 -1.71 5.45 7.25
N THR A 117 -1.01 5.01 8.29
CA THR A 117 -1.07 5.61 9.61
C THR A 117 0.35 5.91 10.07
N PRO A 118 0.71 7.19 10.30
CA PRO A 118 2.05 7.51 10.79
C PRO A 118 2.27 6.96 12.19
N PHE A 119 3.50 6.58 12.48
CA PHE A 119 3.86 6.15 13.83
C PHE A 119 5.27 6.63 14.15
N ASP A 120 5.55 6.70 15.45
CA ASP A 120 6.86 7.05 15.96
C ASP A 120 7.54 5.78 16.41
N ASP A 121 8.55 5.35 15.67
CA ASP A 121 9.28 4.11 15.94
C ASP A 121 9.92 4.12 17.33
N ASP A 122 10.43 5.28 17.76
CA ASP A 122 11.09 5.40 19.07
C ASP A 122 10.09 5.26 20.22
N ALA A 123 8.84 5.69 20.00
CA ALA A 123 7.83 5.67 21.05
C ALA A 123 7.26 4.25 21.31
N PHE A 124 7.22 3.42 20.27
CA PHE A 124 6.50 2.15 20.32
C PHE A 124 7.40 0.91 20.20
N GLY A 125 8.70 1.09 19.94
CA GLY A 125 9.61 -0.04 19.72
C GLY A 125 9.21 -0.85 18.50
N ASP A 126 9.09 -2.19 18.66
CA ASP A 126 8.71 -3.05 17.55
C ASP A 126 7.23 -2.85 17.21
N PRO A 127 6.91 -2.29 16.01
CA PRO A 127 5.53 -2.04 15.65
C PRO A 127 4.68 -3.31 15.49
N PHE A 128 5.33 -4.47 15.38
CA PHE A 128 4.62 -5.74 15.28
C PHE A 128 4.64 -6.55 16.56
N ALA A 129 5.10 -5.97 17.68
CA ALA A 129 4.94 -6.62 18.95
C ALA A 129 3.46 -6.78 19.27
N ASP A 130 3.10 -7.96 19.82
CA ASP A 130 1.72 -8.21 20.21
C ASP A 130 1.39 -7.39 21.45
N PRO A 131 0.50 -6.39 21.37
CA PRO A 131 0.16 -5.58 22.54
C PRO A 131 -0.50 -6.41 23.65
N LEU A 132 -1.12 -7.53 23.32
CA LEU A 132 -1.71 -8.40 24.32
C LEU A 132 -0.65 -9.19 25.09
N ALA A 133 0.51 -9.42 24.49
CA ALA A 133 1.61 -10.11 25.15
C ALA A 133 2.26 -9.25 26.24
N GLU A 134 2.11 -7.94 26.13
CA GLU A 134 2.68 -6.98 27.08
C GLU A 134 1.68 -6.53 28.15
N ALA A 135 0.45 -6.88 27.96
CA ALA A 135 -0.64 -6.45 28.84
C ALA A 135 -0.63 -7.21 30.17
#